data_d49e87a1da45af0085996c8fff19cda4
#
_entry.id   d49e87a1da45af0085996c8fff19cda4
#
_cell.length_a   1.000
_cell.length_b   1.000
_cell.length_c   1.000
_cell.angle_alpha   90.00
_cell.angle_beta   90.00
_cell.angle_gamma   90.00
#
_symmetry.space_group_name_H-M   'P 1'
#
loop_
_entity.id
_entity.type
_entity.pdbx_description
1 polymer ?
#
loop_
_entity_poly.entity_id
_entity_poly.type
_entity_poly.pdbx_seq_one_letter_code
_entity_poly.pdbx_strand_id
1 'polypeptide(L)'
;MLFRSVAPAVYPKLAYDTVKDFSAVTQILYAPLLLVSHPSLPAKDVKELIALARAKPDAISYATPGNGSVAHLAMEMFKNLSQTRILHIPYRGAAQALTDVVAGQVSVFMSTIPAALPFRTTARLKMLATTGLARSRILPQVPTVSESGLKDYEVTTWYGILVPAGTPEAIVNKLQTDIARVIRQPATKERIASEGGDVVASTPAQFAAFMAGELAKWAKFAKLYGAKVD
;
A
#
# COMPACT_ATOMS: atom_id res chain seq x y z
N MET A 1 3.94 0.45 -10.73
CA MET A 1 2.62 0.60 -10.09
C MET A 1 2.20 -0.75 -9.54
N LEU A 2 1.89 -0.85 -8.26
CA LEU A 2 1.51 -2.11 -7.57
C LEU A 2 0.40 -2.88 -8.30
N PHE A 3 -0.48 -2.18 -9.03
CA PHE A 3 -1.54 -2.78 -9.82
C PHE A 3 -1.06 -3.93 -10.74
N ARG A 4 0.13 -3.83 -11.32
CA ARG A 4 0.69 -4.87 -12.21
C ARG A 4 1.06 -6.17 -11.48
N SER A 5 1.36 -6.13 -10.18
CA SER A 5 1.66 -7.34 -9.39
C SER A 5 0.44 -7.92 -8.70
N VAL A 6 -0.58 -7.09 -8.45
CA VAL A 6 -1.81 -7.51 -7.78
C VAL A 6 -2.85 -8.02 -8.78
N ALA A 7 -3.02 -7.32 -9.91
CA ALA A 7 -4.05 -7.66 -10.90
C ALA A 7 -4.05 -9.14 -11.32
N PRO A 8 -2.90 -9.80 -11.59
CA PRO A 8 -2.89 -11.22 -11.93
C PRO A 8 -3.44 -12.15 -10.84
N ALA A 9 -3.41 -11.71 -9.58
CA ALA A 9 -3.91 -12.51 -8.45
C ALA A 9 -5.41 -12.33 -8.21
N VAL A 10 -6.00 -11.20 -8.59
CA VAL A 10 -7.38 -10.84 -8.23
C VAL A 10 -8.34 -10.80 -9.42
N TYR A 11 -7.86 -10.59 -10.64
CA TYR A 11 -8.68 -10.58 -11.86
C TYR A 11 -8.54 -11.88 -12.64
N PRO A 12 -9.62 -12.58 -12.97
CA PRO A 12 -9.58 -13.88 -13.64
C PRO A 12 -9.12 -13.80 -15.11
N LYS A 13 -9.24 -12.63 -15.74
CA LYS A 13 -8.83 -12.40 -17.14
C LYS A 13 -8.11 -11.06 -17.24
N LEU A 14 -6.88 -11.09 -17.70
CA LEU A 14 -6.09 -9.91 -18.05
C LEU A 14 -5.74 -9.97 -19.54
N ALA A 15 -5.72 -8.81 -20.20
CA ALA A 15 -5.31 -8.68 -21.59
C ALA A 15 -3.77 -8.70 -21.77
N TYR A 16 -3.02 -8.96 -20.71
CA TYR A 16 -1.55 -8.98 -20.71
C TYR A 16 -1.00 -9.96 -19.67
N ASP A 17 0.21 -10.42 -19.90
CA ASP A 17 1.03 -11.17 -18.93
C ASP A 17 2.12 -10.25 -18.37
N THR A 18 2.09 -9.99 -17.06
CA THR A 18 3.02 -9.05 -16.41
C THR A 18 4.48 -9.47 -16.56
N VAL A 19 4.76 -10.76 -16.69
CA VAL A 19 6.13 -11.29 -16.78
C VAL A 19 6.60 -11.37 -18.21
N LYS A 20 5.72 -11.79 -19.15
CA LYS A 20 6.10 -12.04 -20.54
C LYS A 20 6.06 -10.82 -21.43
N ASP A 21 5.11 -9.90 -21.17
CA ASP A 21 4.85 -8.77 -22.08
C ASP A 21 5.64 -7.52 -21.72
N PHE A 22 6.38 -7.53 -20.59
CA PHE A 22 7.14 -6.37 -20.13
C PHE A 22 8.55 -6.74 -19.67
N SER A 23 9.48 -5.80 -19.91
CA SER A 23 10.83 -5.81 -19.36
C SER A 23 10.95 -4.75 -18.26
N ALA A 24 11.56 -5.11 -17.14
CA ALA A 24 11.79 -4.22 -16.02
C ALA A 24 12.90 -3.21 -16.34
N VAL A 25 12.67 -1.92 -16.03
CA VAL A 25 13.70 -0.88 -16.13
C VAL A 25 14.21 -0.52 -14.74
N THR A 26 13.36 -0.01 -13.88
CA THR A 26 13.75 0.36 -12.51
C THR A 26 12.53 0.51 -11.61
N GLN A 27 12.66 0.10 -10.36
CA GLN A 27 11.78 0.56 -9.29
C GLN A 27 12.25 1.95 -8.86
N ILE A 28 11.34 2.93 -8.93
CA ILE A 28 11.63 4.33 -8.61
C ILE A 28 11.64 4.53 -7.09
N LEU A 29 10.51 4.18 -6.47
CA LEU A 29 10.28 4.37 -5.04
C LEU A 29 9.27 3.35 -4.50
N TYR A 30 9.23 3.23 -3.20
CA TYR A 30 8.09 2.66 -2.48
C TYR A 30 7.62 3.62 -1.37
N ALA A 31 6.37 3.46 -0.94
CA ALA A 31 5.80 4.21 0.16
C ALA A 31 4.82 3.33 0.95
N PRO A 32 4.90 3.30 2.29
CA PRO A 32 3.92 2.61 3.10
C PRO A 32 2.58 3.36 3.06
N LEU A 33 1.50 2.64 3.35
CA LEU A 33 0.22 3.24 3.70
C LEU A 33 0.21 3.61 5.19
N LEU A 34 -0.78 4.38 5.58
CA LEU A 34 -1.05 4.81 6.95
C LEU A 34 -2.46 4.37 7.34
N LEU A 35 -2.56 3.51 8.35
CA LEU A 35 -3.83 3.17 8.97
C LEU A 35 -4.29 4.34 9.82
N VAL A 36 -5.40 4.94 9.41
CA VAL A 36 -6.04 6.05 10.11
C VAL A 36 -7.43 5.66 10.60
N SER A 37 -7.90 6.28 11.67
CA SER A 37 -9.27 6.13 12.15
C SER A 37 -9.90 7.47 12.50
N HIS A 38 -11.24 7.51 12.47
CA HIS A 38 -11.98 8.64 13.04
C HIS A 38 -11.75 8.71 14.56
N PRO A 39 -11.66 9.90 15.16
CA PRO A 39 -11.42 10.07 16.60
C PRO A 39 -12.46 9.41 17.52
N SER A 40 -13.72 9.30 17.07
CA SER A 40 -14.79 8.65 17.86
C SER A 40 -14.62 7.13 18.02
N LEU A 41 -13.79 6.48 17.18
CA LEU A 41 -13.51 5.07 17.36
C LEU A 41 -12.73 4.88 18.69
N PRO A 42 -13.23 4.07 19.63
CA PRO A 42 -12.58 3.86 20.94
C PRO A 42 -11.40 2.88 20.83
N ALA A 43 -10.46 3.19 19.93
CA ALA A 43 -9.18 2.52 19.76
C ALA A 43 -8.11 3.58 19.51
N LYS A 44 -7.01 3.53 20.25
CA LYS A 44 -5.88 4.49 20.15
C LYS A 44 -4.68 3.89 19.44
N ASP A 45 -4.66 2.58 19.25
CA ASP A 45 -3.61 1.83 18.58
C ASP A 45 -4.17 0.59 17.86
N VAL A 46 -3.29 -0.14 17.17
CA VAL A 46 -3.67 -1.37 16.43
C VAL A 46 -4.16 -2.47 17.35
N LYS A 47 -3.59 -2.61 18.54
CA LYS A 47 -3.99 -3.66 19.50
C LYS A 47 -5.41 -3.44 19.99
N GLU A 48 -5.74 -2.19 20.34
CA GLU A 48 -7.11 -1.84 20.75
C GLU A 48 -8.10 -1.97 19.59
N LEU A 49 -7.69 -1.60 18.35
CA LEU A 49 -8.52 -1.82 17.17
C LEU A 49 -8.84 -3.31 16.96
N ILE A 50 -7.83 -4.17 17.05
CA ILE A 50 -8.01 -5.63 16.94
C ILE A 50 -8.93 -6.16 18.05
N ALA A 51 -8.70 -5.74 19.30
CA ALA A 51 -9.52 -6.16 20.43
C ALA A 51 -11.00 -5.73 20.23
N LEU A 52 -11.22 -4.50 19.80
CA LEU A 52 -12.56 -3.98 19.52
C LEU A 52 -13.25 -4.74 18.36
N ALA A 53 -12.53 -4.99 17.28
CA ALA A 53 -13.06 -5.72 16.12
C ALA A 53 -13.39 -7.18 16.44
N ARG A 54 -12.63 -7.82 17.35
CA ARG A 54 -12.93 -9.17 17.84
C ARG A 54 -14.14 -9.19 18.78
N ALA A 55 -14.24 -8.20 19.67
CA ALA A 55 -15.36 -8.10 20.62
C ALA A 55 -16.69 -7.79 19.93
N LYS A 56 -16.66 -7.05 18.83
CA LYS A 56 -17.84 -6.62 18.07
C LYS A 56 -17.62 -6.85 16.57
N PRO A 57 -17.75 -8.10 16.08
CA PRO A 57 -17.61 -8.40 14.66
C PRO A 57 -18.55 -7.55 13.80
N ASP A 58 -18.05 -7.06 12.66
CA ASP A 58 -18.75 -6.24 11.67
C ASP A 58 -19.28 -4.86 12.18
N ALA A 59 -19.02 -4.49 13.44
CA ALA A 59 -19.40 -3.17 13.97
C ALA A 59 -18.43 -2.05 13.54
N ILE A 60 -17.22 -2.39 13.12
CA ILE A 60 -16.23 -1.46 12.56
C ILE A 60 -16.29 -1.56 11.04
N SER A 61 -16.23 -0.41 10.36
CA SER A 61 -16.16 -0.34 8.90
C SER A 61 -14.82 0.22 8.43
N TYR A 62 -14.38 -0.18 7.24
CA TYR A 62 -13.21 0.38 6.58
C TYR A 62 -13.52 0.86 5.17
N ALA A 63 -12.98 2.03 4.82
CA ALA A 63 -13.09 2.61 3.50
C ALA A 63 -11.98 2.10 2.57
N THR A 64 -12.26 2.06 1.26
CA THR A 64 -11.24 1.85 0.22
C THR A 64 -11.54 2.69 -1.03
N PRO A 65 -10.53 2.96 -1.88
CA PRO A 65 -10.76 3.60 -3.19
C PRO A 65 -11.49 2.71 -4.21
N GLY A 66 -11.89 1.51 -3.81
CA GLY A 66 -12.57 0.52 -4.63
C GLY A 66 -12.00 -0.89 -4.45
N ASN A 67 -12.73 -1.89 -4.95
CA ASN A 67 -12.34 -3.29 -4.92
C ASN A 67 -11.00 -3.51 -5.64
N GLY A 68 -10.13 -4.38 -5.09
CA GLY A 68 -8.81 -4.68 -5.66
C GLY A 68 -7.78 -3.56 -5.52
N SER A 69 -8.12 -2.42 -4.88
CA SER A 69 -7.14 -1.39 -4.55
C SER A 69 -6.12 -1.89 -3.51
N VAL A 70 -4.94 -1.26 -3.47
CA VAL A 70 -3.92 -1.60 -2.46
C VAL A 70 -4.46 -1.46 -1.03
N ALA A 71 -5.25 -0.42 -0.77
CA ALA A 71 -5.88 -0.20 0.52
C ALA A 71 -6.87 -1.33 0.87
N HIS A 72 -7.61 -1.84 -0.11
CA HIS A 72 -8.48 -3.01 0.07
C HIS A 72 -7.66 -4.23 0.49
N LEU A 73 -6.63 -4.58 -0.29
CA LEU A 73 -5.81 -5.75 -0.02
C LEU A 73 -5.02 -5.63 1.30
N ALA A 74 -4.57 -4.42 1.64
CA ALA A 74 -3.93 -4.15 2.92
C ALA A 74 -4.89 -4.42 4.09
N MET A 75 -6.15 -3.98 3.99
CA MET A 75 -7.15 -4.26 5.01
C MET A 75 -7.55 -5.73 5.05
N GLU A 76 -7.69 -6.41 3.90
CA GLU A 76 -7.97 -7.84 3.88
C GLU A 76 -6.82 -8.64 4.52
N MET A 77 -5.55 -8.27 4.23
CA MET A 77 -4.40 -8.87 4.90
C MET A 77 -4.42 -8.61 6.42
N PHE A 78 -4.76 -7.38 6.84
CA PHE A 78 -4.92 -7.03 8.24
C PHE A 78 -5.99 -7.88 8.94
N LYS A 79 -7.19 -7.97 8.37
CA LYS A 79 -8.31 -8.77 8.87
C LYS A 79 -7.94 -10.23 9.03
N ASN A 80 -7.27 -10.80 8.02
CA ASN A 80 -6.88 -12.20 8.03
C ASN A 80 -5.82 -12.51 9.09
N LEU A 81 -4.75 -11.70 9.17
CA LEU A 81 -3.69 -11.91 10.17
C LEU A 81 -4.18 -11.65 11.60
N SER A 82 -5.08 -10.68 11.78
CA SER A 82 -5.67 -10.37 13.09
C SER A 82 -6.85 -11.24 13.46
N GLN A 83 -7.36 -12.07 12.55
CA GLN A 83 -8.59 -12.87 12.74
C GLN A 83 -9.77 -11.98 13.17
N THR A 84 -9.98 -10.87 12.44
CA THR A 84 -11.05 -9.90 12.72
C THR A 84 -12.02 -9.80 11.56
N ARG A 85 -13.25 -9.35 11.87
CA ARG A 85 -14.28 -9.03 10.89
C ARG A 85 -14.54 -7.54 10.93
N ILE A 86 -14.21 -6.85 9.83
CA ILE A 86 -14.38 -5.40 9.65
C ILE A 86 -15.09 -5.21 8.31
N LEU A 87 -16.18 -4.45 8.29
CA LEU A 87 -17.06 -4.28 7.14
C LEU A 87 -16.40 -3.41 6.06
N HIS A 88 -16.37 -3.88 4.83
CA HIS A 88 -15.81 -3.13 3.69
C HIS A 88 -16.82 -2.15 3.08
N ILE A 89 -16.40 -0.90 2.90
CA ILE A 89 -17.15 0.17 2.22
C ILE A 89 -16.32 0.69 1.04
N PRO A 90 -16.61 0.26 -0.20
CA PRO A 90 -15.89 0.71 -1.39
C PRO A 90 -16.37 2.08 -1.86
N TYR A 91 -15.43 2.94 -2.27
CA TYR A 91 -15.64 4.26 -2.85
C TYR A 91 -15.09 4.34 -4.28
N ARG A 92 -15.48 5.38 -5.02
CA ARG A 92 -14.95 5.67 -6.36
C ARG A 92 -13.67 6.51 -6.32
N GLY A 93 -12.81 6.29 -5.31
CA GLY A 93 -11.54 6.99 -5.17
C GLY A 93 -11.16 7.29 -3.72
N ALA A 94 -9.85 7.55 -3.50
CA ALA A 94 -9.29 7.76 -2.17
C ALA A 94 -9.76 9.05 -1.49
N ALA A 95 -10.01 10.11 -2.26
CA ALA A 95 -10.45 11.39 -1.70
C ALA A 95 -11.81 11.28 -1.02
N GLN A 96 -12.78 10.64 -1.67
CA GLN A 96 -14.11 10.42 -1.10
C GLN A 96 -14.03 9.49 0.12
N ALA A 97 -13.28 8.40 0.04
CA ALA A 97 -13.05 7.48 1.16
C ALA A 97 -12.49 8.21 2.39
N LEU A 98 -11.47 9.06 2.20
CA LEU A 98 -10.87 9.82 3.28
C LEU A 98 -11.83 10.86 3.87
N THR A 99 -12.62 11.54 3.03
CA THR A 99 -13.61 12.52 3.48
C THR A 99 -14.62 11.89 4.42
N ASP A 100 -15.15 10.71 4.09
CA ASP A 100 -16.14 10.02 4.91
C ASP A 100 -15.55 9.46 6.21
N VAL A 101 -14.29 9.07 6.23
CA VAL A 101 -13.59 8.72 7.48
C VAL A 101 -13.39 9.96 8.36
N VAL A 102 -13.00 11.10 7.78
CA VAL A 102 -12.86 12.38 8.49
C VAL A 102 -14.22 12.88 9.03
N ALA A 103 -15.32 12.57 8.35
CA ALA A 103 -16.68 12.87 8.78
C ALA A 103 -17.26 11.84 9.77
N GLY A 104 -16.55 10.75 10.06
CA GLY A 104 -17.01 9.69 10.98
C GLY A 104 -18.05 8.74 10.41
N GLN A 105 -18.32 8.79 9.10
CA GLN A 105 -19.24 7.84 8.43
C GLN A 105 -18.65 6.45 8.31
N VAL A 106 -17.31 6.34 8.22
CA VAL A 106 -16.56 5.08 8.18
C VAL A 106 -15.45 5.15 9.23
N SER A 107 -15.18 4.02 9.88
CA SER A 107 -14.32 3.98 11.06
C SER A 107 -12.84 4.10 10.76
N VAL A 108 -12.34 3.38 9.75
CA VAL A 108 -10.89 3.30 9.44
C VAL A 108 -10.60 3.31 7.94
N PHE A 109 -9.37 3.68 7.58
CA PHE A 109 -8.87 3.67 6.20
C PHE A 109 -7.36 3.44 6.15
N MET A 110 -6.89 2.66 5.18
CA MET A 110 -5.48 2.58 4.78
C MET A 110 -5.20 3.68 3.75
N SER A 111 -4.90 4.88 4.24
CA SER A 111 -4.64 6.07 3.41
C SER A 111 -3.20 6.11 2.91
N THR A 112 -2.92 6.92 1.90
CA THR A 112 -1.54 7.36 1.65
C THR A 112 -1.13 8.37 2.73
N ILE A 113 0.16 8.39 3.07
CA ILE A 113 0.68 9.33 4.08
C ILE A 113 0.40 10.80 3.68
N PRO A 114 0.69 11.25 2.45
CA PRO A 114 0.43 12.64 2.06
C PRO A 114 -1.03 13.07 2.20
N ALA A 115 -1.97 12.18 1.89
CA ALA A 115 -3.39 12.51 2.00
C ALA A 115 -3.86 12.68 3.46
N ALA A 116 -3.26 11.93 4.39
CA ALA A 116 -3.62 11.98 5.81
C ALA A 116 -2.85 13.05 6.61
N LEU A 117 -1.65 13.47 6.15
CA LEU A 117 -0.80 14.44 6.86
C LEU A 117 -1.49 15.75 7.26
N PRO A 118 -2.34 16.40 6.42
CA PRO A 118 -3.04 17.63 6.80
C PRO A 118 -3.94 17.48 8.04
N PHE A 119 -4.37 16.26 8.35
CA PHE A 119 -5.24 15.97 9.50
C PHE A 119 -4.47 15.65 10.79
N ARG A 120 -3.12 15.61 10.72
CA ARG A 120 -2.26 15.31 11.89
C ARG A 120 -2.45 16.29 13.05
N THR A 121 -2.54 17.59 12.74
CA THR A 121 -2.60 18.66 13.74
C THR A 121 -4.03 19.05 14.12
N THR A 122 -5.01 18.61 13.35
CA THR A 122 -6.43 19.03 13.53
C THR A 122 -7.21 18.07 14.43
N ALA A 123 -6.59 17.00 14.92
CA ALA A 123 -7.23 15.92 15.69
C ALA A 123 -8.46 15.29 14.98
N ARG A 124 -8.59 15.49 13.65
CA ARG A 124 -9.71 14.93 12.87
C ARG A 124 -9.47 13.48 12.45
N LEU A 125 -8.24 12.99 12.56
CA LEU A 125 -7.86 11.60 12.37
C LEU A 125 -6.87 11.17 13.44
N LYS A 126 -6.98 9.93 13.91
CA LYS A 126 -5.94 9.21 14.63
C LYS A 126 -5.05 8.47 13.63
N MET A 127 -3.73 8.55 13.79
CA MET A 127 -2.75 7.80 13.03
C MET A 127 -2.33 6.59 13.84
N LEU A 128 -2.81 5.39 13.47
CA LEU A 128 -2.64 4.19 14.28
C LEU A 128 -1.34 3.44 13.98
N ALA A 129 -1.02 3.24 12.70
CA ALA A 129 0.21 2.56 12.28
C ALA A 129 0.53 2.79 10.80
N THR A 130 1.80 2.62 10.43
CA THR A 130 2.23 2.52 9.02
C THR A 130 2.32 1.05 8.59
N THR A 131 2.22 0.80 7.29
CA THR A 131 2.16 -0.56 6.74
C THR A 131 3.50 -1.11 6.26
N GLY A 132 4.59 -0.36 6.43
CA GLY A 132 5.94 -0.81 6.13
C GLY A 132 6.56 -1.64 7.24
N LEU A 133 7.68 -2.31 6.97
CA LEU A 133 8.47 -3.02 8.00
C LEU A 133 9.21 -2.06 8.93
N ALA A 134 9.60 -0.90 8.43
CA ALA A 134 10.21 0.19 9.22
C ALA A 134 9.25 1.37 9.35
N ARG A 135 9.40 2.13 10.43
CA ARG A 135 8.65 3.37 10.64
C ARG A 135 8.97 4.39 9.55
N SER A 136 7.97 5.17 9.16
CA SER A 136 8.15 6.26 8.22
C SER A 136 9.04 7.36 8.84
N ARG A 137 10.00 7.88 8.06
CA ARG A 137 10.89 8.96 8.49
C ARG A 137 10.14 10.25 8.85
N ILE A 138 9.01 10.51 8.19
CA ILE A 138 8.19 11.70 8.44
C ILE A 138 7.16 11.50 9.56
N LEU A 139 6.96 10.25 10.00
CA LEU A 139 6.08 9.87 11.11
C LEU A 139 6.79 8.90 12.08
N PRO A 140 7.95 9.25 12.64
CA PRO A 140 8.77 8.32 13.46
C PRO A 140 8.06 7.89 14.75
N GLN A 141 7.09 8.67 15.22
CA GLN A 141 6.28 8.36 16.40
C GLN A 141 5.17 7.36 16.12
N VAL A 142 4.79 7.14 14.84
CA VAL A 142 3.76 6.19 14.45
C VAL A 142 4.38 4.81 14.27
N PRO A 143 3.98 3.79 15.03
CA PRO A 143 4.54 2.45 14.89
C PRO A 143 4.14 1.80 13.57
N THR A 144 4.77 0.70 13.20
CA THR A 144 4.31 -0.14 12.11
C THR A 144 3.22 -1.10 12.59
N VAL A 145 2.41 -1.62 11.66
CA VAL A 145 1.44 -2.68 11.95
C VAL A 145 2.17 -3.94 12.47
N SER A 146 3.36 -4.23 11.92
CA SER A 146 4.21 -5.33 12.36
C SER A 146 4.69 -5.16 13.80
N GLU A 147 5.21 -3.97 14.18
CA GLU A 147 5.58 -3.63 15.56
C GLU A 147 4.40 -3.70 16.53
N SER A 148 3.19 -3.48 16.02
CA SER A 148 1.96 -3.46 16.81
C SER A 148 1.36 -4.85 17.06
N GLY A 149 2.03 -5.93 16.62
CA GLY A 149 1.67 -7.31 16.94
C GLY A 149 1.23 -8.17 15.76
N LEU A 150 1.05 -7.64 14.55
CA LEU A 150 0.86 -8.43 13.35
C LEU A 150 2.19 -8.68 12.64
N LYS A 151 2.98 -9.59 13.20
CA LYS A 151 4.32 -9.92 12.71
C LYS A 151 4.33 -10.17 11.20
N ASP A 152 5.36 -9.69 10.53
CA ASP A 152 5.58 -9.81 9.08
C ASP A 152 4.49 -9.16 8.20
N TYR A 153 3.63 -8.32 8.80
CA TYR A 153 2.71 -7.51 8.02
C TYR A 153 3.48 -6.44 7.26
N GLU A 154 3.42 -6.51 5.94
CA GLU A 154 3.99 -5.51 5.06
C GLU A 154 3.13 -5.32 3.81
N VAL A 155 2.64 -4.10 3.61
CA VAL A 155 2.02 -3.66 2.35
C VAL A 155 2.53 -2.27 2.01
N THR A 156 3.22 -2.15 0.88
CA THR A 156 3.71 -0.86 0.39
C THR A 156 3.17 -0.59 -1.00
N THR A 157 2.89 0.66 -1.32
CA THR A 157 2.77 1.08 -2.71
C THR A 157 4.15 1.24 -3.29
N TRP A 158 4.36 0.81 -4.52
CA TRP A 158 5.61 1.02 -5.23
C TRP A 158 5.36 1.52 -6.64
N TYR A 159 6.33 2.22 -7.16
CA TYR A 159 6.31 2.79 -8.51
C TYR A 159 7.55 2.35 -9.25
N GLY A 160 7.38 1.95 -10.49
CA GLY A 160 8.47 1.52 -11.35
C GLY A 160 8.16 1.74 -12.83
N ILE A 161 9.18 1.66 -13.64
CA ILE A 161 9.10 1.77 -15.10
C ILE A 161 9.29 0.40 -15.71
N LEU A 162 8.37 0.06 -16.59
CA LEU A 162 8.42 -1.11 -17.45
C LEU A 162 8.40 -0.64 -18.90
N VAL A 163 9.01 -1.41 -19.78
CA VAL A 163 8.94 -1.25 -21.25
C VAL A 163 8.36 -2.54 -21.85
N PRO A 164 7.88 -2.53 -23.10
CA PRO A 164 7.47 -3.76 -23.79
C PRO A 164 8.58 -4.81 -23.81
N ALA A 165 8.21 -6.07 -23.72
CA ALA A 165 9.16 -7.18 -23.90
C ALA A 165 9.86 -7.07 -25.27
N GLY A 166 11.13 -7.48 -25.33
CA GLY A 166 11.94 -7.36 -26.53
C GLY A 166 12.55 -5.97 -26.78
N THR A 167 12.32 -5.00 -25.88
CA THR A 167 13.07 -3.72 -25.93
C THR A 167 14.58 -4.01 -25.81
N PRO A 168 15.44 -3.50 -26.70
CA PRO A 168 16.87 -3.75 -26.66
C PRO A 168 17.50 -3.39 -25.30
N GLU A 169 18.38 -4.25 -24.80
CA GLU A 169 19.01 -4.10 -23.48
C GLU A 169 19.73 -2.75 -23.33
N ALA A 170 20.37 -2.26 -24.39
CA ALA A 170 21.02 -0.95 -24.41
C ALA A 170 20.05 0.20 -24.11
N ILE A 171 18.80 0.11 -24.59
CA ILE A 171 17.75 1.10 -24.32
C ILE A 171 17.28 0.98 -22.86
N VAL A 172 17.05 -0.24 -22.37
CA VAL A 172 16.65 -0.50 -20.97
C VAL A 172 17.70 0.08 -20.02
N ASN A 173 18.98 -0.21 -20.26
CA ASN A 173 20.08 0.25 -19.42
C ASN A 173 20.26 1.78 -19.47
N LYS A 174 20.08 2.39 -20.66
CA LYS A 174 20.11 3.85 -20.79
C LYS A 174 18.97 4.51 -20.03
N LEU A 175 17.75 4.03 -20.17
CA LEU A 175 16.59 4.53 -19.43
C LEU A 175 16.80 4.40 -17.91
N GLN A 176 17.26 3.23 -17.44
CA GLN A 176 17.56 3.01 -16.04
C GLN A 176 18.59 4.04 -15.51
N THR A 177 19.68 4.22 -16.21
CA THR A 177 20.75 5.15 -15.82
C THR A 177 20.26 6.59 -15.73
N ASP A 178 19.51 7.05 -16.74
CA ASP A 178 19.00 8.42 -16.80
C ASP A 178 17.94 8.66 -15.71
N ILE A 179 17.01 7.72 -15.52
CA ILE A 179 15.99 7.80 -14.47
C ILE A 179 16.66 7.78 -13.08
N ALA A 180 17.58 6.85 -12.84
CA ALA A 180 18.30 6.74 -11.57
C ALA A 180 19.07 8.02 -11.23
N ARG A 181 19.68 8.67 -12.23
CA ARG A 181 20.38 9.95 -12.05
C ARG A 181 19.42 11.05 -11.59
N VAL A 182 18.22 11.15 -12.20
CA VAL A 182 17.21 12.15 -11.83
C VAL A 182 16.64 11.92 -10.44
N ILE A 183 16.22 10.69 -10.13
CA ILE A 183 15.57 10.40 -8.84
C ILE A 183 16.54 10.39 -7.66
N ARG A 184 17.85 10.27 -7.91
CA ARG A 184 18.90 10.37 -6.88
C ARG A 184 19.32 11.80 -6.58
N GLN A 185 18.85 12.80 -7.36
CA GLN A 185 19.14 14.20 -7.05
C GLN A 185 18.59 14.59 -5.67
N PRO A 186 19.30 15.42 -4.90
CA PRO A 186 18.89 15.79 -3.54
C PRO A 186 17.46 16.34 -3.48
N ALA A 187 17.11 17.29 -4.37
CA ALA A 187 15.77 17.87 -4.40
C ALA A 187 14.66 16.85 -4.68
N THR A 188 14.91 15.86 -5.58
CA THR A 188 13.95 14.79 -5.87
C THR A 188 13.80 13.83 -4.70
N LYS A 189 14.92 13.45 -4.06
CA LYS A 189 14.91 12.62 -2.85
C LYS A 189 14.13 13.27 -1.71
N GLU A 190 14.38 14.56 -1.48
CA GLU A 190 13.71 15.32 -0.43
C GLU A 190 12.21 15.42 -0.67
N ARG A 191 11.79 15.67 -1.92
CA ARG A 191 10.38 15.67 -2.28
C ARG A 191 9.72 14.31 -2.06
N ILE A 192 10.34 13.22 -2.51
CA ILE A 192 9.82 11.86 -2.29
C ILE A 192 9.75 11.55 -0.78
N ALA A 193 10.78 11.91 -0.02
CA ALA A 193 10.81 11.70 1.43
C ALA A 193 9.74 12.52 2.15
N SER A 194 9.49 13.77 1.76
CA SER A 194 8.42 14.61 2.35
C SER A 194 7.02 14.06 2.10
N GLU A 195 6.85 13.23 1.08
CA GLU A 195 5.62 12.49 0.77
C GLU A 195 5.58 11.10 1.44
N GLY A 196 6.57 10.76 2.28
CA GLY A 196 6.64 9.49 3.02
C GLY A 196 7.13 8.31 2.19
N GLY A 197 7.70 8.57 1.01
CA GLY A 197 8.31 7.57 0.16
C GLY A 197 9.82 7.43 0.37
N ASP A 198 10.34 6.27 0.00
CA ASP A 198 11.78 6.00 -0.05
C ASP A 198 12.21 5.74 -1.51
N VAL A 199 13.30 6.41 -1.93
CA VAL A 199 13.89 6.20 -3.25
C VAL A 199 14.61 4.87 -3.31
N VAL A 200 14.35 4.09 -4.35
CA VAL A 200 15.01 2.79 -4.61
C VAL A 200 16.04 2.93 -5.72
N ALA A 201 15.63 3.38 -6.92
CA ALA A 201 16.50 3.48 -8.10
C ALA A 201 17.22 2.16 -8.40
N SER A 202 16.48 1.06 -8.46
CA SER A 202 17.00 -0.29 -8.63
C SER A 202 17.62 -0.52 -10.02
N THR A 203 18.42 -1.57 -10.14
CA THR A 203 18.77 -2.12 -11.45
C THR A 203 17.58 -2.85 -12.08
N PRO A 204 17.59 -3.11 -13.41
CA PRO A 204 16.56 -3.91 -14.06
C PRO A 204 16.38 -5.29 -13.44
N ALA A 205 17.49 -5.99 -13.14
CA ALA A 205 17.47 -7.31 -12.54
C ALA A 205 16.87 -7.30 -11.13
N GLN A 206 17.22 -6.30 -10.30
CA GLN A 206 16.64 -6.12 -8.97
C GLN A 206 15.14 -5.87 -9.03
N PHE A 207 14.71 -5.04 -9.99
CA PHE A 207 13.29 -4.74 -10.13
C PHE A 207 12.49 -5.96 -10.64
N ALA A 208 13.05 -6.72 -11.58
CA ALA A 208 12.43 -7.97 -12.04
C ALA A 208 12.27 -8.98 -10.89
N ALA A 209 13.31 -9.16 -10.07
CA ALA A 209 13.25 -10.04 -8.90
C ALA A 209 12.22 -9.56 -7.86
N PHE A 210 12.17 -8.27 -7.59
CA PHE A 210 11.16 -7.67 -6.72
C PHE A 210 9.74 -7.92 -7.24
N MET A 211 9.49 -7.70 -8.53
CA MET A 211 8.18 -7.96 -9.16
C MET A 211 7.78 -9.43 -9.06
N ALA A 212 8.72 -10.36 -9.28
CA ALA A 212 8.44 -11.79 -9.14
C ALA A 212 8.02 -12.14 -7.69
N GLY A 213 8.70 -11.57 -6.69
CA GLY A 213 8.35 -11.73 -5.28
C GLY A 213 6.96 -11.17 -4.96
N GLU A 214 6.64 -9.99 -5.46
CA GLU A 214 5.31 -9.38 -5.28
C GLU A 214 4.21 -10.21 -5.95
N LEU A 215 4.42 -10.70 -7.17
CA LEU A 215 3.47 -11.59 -7.85
C LEU A 215 3.21 -12.86 -7.03
N ALA A 216 4.26 -13.52 -6.53
CA ALA A 216 4.14 -14.71 -5.70
C ALA A 216 3.41 -14.43 -4.38
N LYS A 217 3.73 -13.31 -3.71
CA LYS A 217 3.08 -12.86 -2.47
C LYS A 217 1.57 -12.69 -2.66
N TRP A 218 1.17 -11.95 -3.69
CA TRP A 218 -0.25 -11.67 -3.93
C TRP A 218 -1.01 -12.88 -4.46
N ALA A 219 -0.38 -13.75 -5.27
CA ALA A 219 -0.97 -15.02 -5.68
C ALA A 219 -1.23 -15.96 -4.48
N LYS A 220 -0.27 -16.06 -3.56
CA LYS A 220 -0.43 -16.80 -2.30
C LYS A 220 -1.55 -16.20 -1.45
N PHE A 221 -1.59 -14.88 -1.32
CA PHE A 221 -2.62 -14.17 -0.57
C PHE A 221 -4.03 -14.43 -1.16
N ALA A 222 -4.21 -14.25 -2.46
CA ALA A 222 -5.50 -14.47 -3.13
C ALA A 222 -5.98 -15.93 -2.99
N LYS A 223 -5.05 -16.90 -3.08
CA LYS A 223 -5.36 -18.33 -2.90
C LYS A 223 -5.81 -18.65 -1.48
N LEU A 224 -5.15 -18.10 -0.47
CA LEU A 224 -5.44 -18.39 0.94
C LEU A 224 -6.72 -17.70 1.43
N TYR A 225 -7.01 -16.51 0.93
CA TYR A 225 -8.06 -15.65 1.49
C TYR A 225 -9.21 -15.32 0.53
N GLY A 226 -9.20 -15.92 -0.67
CA GLY A 226 -10.30 -15.79 -1.63
C GLY A 226 -10.48 -14.36 -2.18
N ALA A 227 -9.43 -13.55 -2.19
CA ALA A 227 -9.48 -12.17 -2.67
C ALA A 227 -9.64 -12.14 -4.21
N LYS A 228 -10.87 -12.33 -4.68
CA LYS A 228 -11.24 -12.12 -6.08
C LYS A 228 -12.00 -10.80 -6.21
N VAL A 229 -11.78 -10.13 -7.33
CA VAL A 229 -12.55 -8.95 -7.74
C VAL A 229 -13.41 -9.42 -8.93
N ASP A 230 -14.74 -9.39 -8.74
CA ASP A 230 -15.70 -9.68 -9.81
C ASP A 230 -15.72 -8.57 -10.86
#